data_d731440604f4e2eb9795449eba0c4d9e
#
_entry.id   d731440604f4e2eb9795449eba0c4d9e
#
_cell.length_a   1.000
_cell.length_b   1.000
_cell.length_c   1.000
_cell.angle_alpha   90.00
_cell.angle_beta   90.00
_cell.angle_gamma   90.00
#
_symmetry.space_group_name_H-M   'P 1'
#
loop_
_entity.id
_entity.type
_entity.pdbx_description
1 polymer ?
#
loop_
_entity_poly.entity_id
_entity_poly.type
_entity_poly.pdbx_seq_one_letter_code
_entity_poly.pdbx_strand_id
1 'polypeptide(L)' 'MSKQLWNYLHSRGQVVNSGGKIINGLVTDFIDEMDNDEQDEITIVIDNPGPDEPTEISLFESEIISIKAIS' A
#
# COMPACT_ATOMS: atom_id res chain seq x y z
N MET A 1 -8.99 13.84 0.09
CA MET A 1 -8.39 13.74 1.43
C MET A 1 -7.33 12.66 1.45
N SER A 2 -6.24 13.00 2.10
CA SER A 2 -5.13 12.07 2.22
C SER A 2 -5.41 11.01 3.28
N LYS A 3 -5.01 9.77 3.01
CA LYS A 3 -5.06 8.68 3.99
C LYS A 3 -3.81 8.66 4.85
N GLN A 4 -2.96 9.69 4.71
CA GLN A 4 -1.70 9.81 5.44
C GLN A 4 -0.84 8.57 5.27
N LEU A 5 -0.68 8.14 4.01
CA LEU A 5 0.05 6.92 3.68
C LEU A 5 1.49 6.95 4.16
N TRP A 6 2.08 8.14 4.27
CA TRP A 6 3.45 8.28 4.77
C TRP A 6 3.64 7.75 6.19
N ASN A 7 2.57 7.68 6.98
CA ASN A 7 2.64 7.15 8.34
C ASN A 7 2.91 5.65 8.37
N TYR A 8 2.72 4.98 7.25
CA TYR A 8 2.89 3.53 7.16
C TYR A 8 4.22 3.12 6.55
N LEU A 9 5.01 4.10 6.11
CA LEU A 9 6.31 3.81 5.51
C LEU A 9 7.18 3.07 6.52
N HIS A 10 7.80 1.99 6.07
CA HIS A 10 8.63 1.09 6.88
C HIS A 10 7.86 0.34 7.97
N SER A 11 6.53 0.32 7.88
CA SER A 11 5.68 -0.40 8.82
C SER A 11 4.96 -1.52 8.11
N ARG A 12 4.59 -2.54 8.87
CA ARG A 12 3.72 -3.58 8.34
C ARG A 12 2.29 -3.06 8.36
N GLY A 13 1.60 -3.27 7.26
CA GLY A 13 0.25 -2.76 7.11
C GLY A 13 -0.68 -3.77 6.47
N GLN A 14 -1.98 -3.57 6.70
CA GLN A 14 -3.03 -4.30 6.02
C GLN A 14 -3.80 -3.31 5.17
N VAL A 15 -3.90 -3.59 3.89
CA VAL A 15 -4.60 -2.74 2.93
C VAL A 15 -5.78 -3.51 2.35
N VAL A 16 -6.93 -2.84 2.26
CA VAL A 16 -8.07 -3.34 1.49
C VAL A 16 -8.12 -2.49 0.22
N ASN A 17 -7.95 -3.13 -0.93
CA ASN A 17 -7.93 -2.40 -2.19
C ASN A 17 -9.35 -2.23 -2.78
N SER A 18 -9.44 -1.47 -3.86
CA SER A 18 -10.73 -1.14 -4.49
C SER A 18 -11.47 -2.36 -5.03
N GLY A 19 -10.77 -3.47 -5.24
CA GLY A 19 -11.39 -4.73 -5.64
C GLY A 19 -11.85 -5.59 -4.47
N GLY A 20 -11.67 -5.11 -3.24
CA GLY A 20 -12.04 -5.86 -2.05
C GLY A 20 -10.99 -6.85 -1.58
N LYS A 21 -9.83 -6.88 -2.20
CA LYS A 21 -8.75 -7.79 -1.81
C LYS A 21 -8.02 -7.24 -0.59
N ILE A 22 -7.70 -8.12 0.34
CA ILE A 22 -6.93 -7.78 1.53
C ILE A 22 -5.47 -8.12 1.28
N ILE A 23 -4.59 -7.14 1.50
CA ILE A 23 -3.16 -7.27 1.27
C ILE A 23 -2.42 -6.95 2.55
N ASN A 24 -1.61 -7.89 3.03
CA ASN A 24 -0.78 -7.71 4.21
C ASN A 24 0.68 -7.69 3.78
N GLY A 25 1.43 -6.75 4.30
CA GLY A 25 2.84 -6.68 3.95
C GLY A 25 3.55 -5.49 4.57
N LEU A 26 4.80 -5.32 4.16
CA LEU A 26 5.65 -4.23 4.62
C LEU A 26 5.62 -3.11 3.59
N VAL A 27 5.29 -1.91 4.05
CA VAL A 27 5.33 -0.72 3.19
C VAL A 27 6.79 -0.27 3.11
N THR A 28 7.38 -0.42 1.94
CA THR A 28 8.81 -0.15 1.74
C THR A 28 9.10 1.18 1.08
N ASP A 29 8.10 1.77 0.43
CA ASP A 29 8.32 3.02 -0.28
C ASP A 29 7.04 3.84 -0.31
N PHE A 30 7.21 5.15 -0.40
CA PHE A 30 6.13 6.11 -0.49
C PHE A 30 6.51 7.21 -1.46
N ILE A 31 5.63 7.51 -2.39
CA ILE A 31 5.82 8.58 -3.36
C ILE A 31 4.71 9.58 -3.17
N ASP A 32 5.09 10.82 -2.88
CA ASP A 32 4.16 11.92 -2.66
C ASP A 32 3.47 12.31 -3.97
N GLU A 33 2.24 12.79 -3.86
CA GLU A 33 1.46 13.21 -5.02
C GLU A 33 2.17 14.28 -5.85
N MET A 34 3.00 15.10 -5.21
CA MET A 34 3.75 16.14 -5.94
C MET A 34 4.80 15.54 -6.86
N ASP A 35 5.32 14.36 -6.53
CA ASP A 35 6.29 13.66 -7.37
C ASP A 35 5.61 12.69 -8.33
N ASN A 36 4.34 12.37 -8.07
CA ASN A 36 3.61 11.34 -8.83
C ASN A 36 2.39 11.93 -9.54
N ASP A 37 2.41 13.21 -9.78
CA ASP A 37 1.44 14.00 -10.53
C ASP A 37 0.09 14.18 -9.87
N GLU A 38 -0.58 13.14 -9.42
CA GLU A 38 -1.97 13.26 -9.03
C GLU A 38 -2.31 12.71 -7.66
N GLN A 39 -1.56 11.74 -7.18
CA GLN A 39 -1.90 11.11 -5.92
C GLN A 39 -0.71 10.37 -5.32
N ASP A 40 -0.80 10.12 -4.03
CA ASP A 40 0.21 9.36 -3.31
C ASP A 40 0.21 7.91 -3.79
N GLU A 41 1.37 7.30 -3.69
CA GLU A 41 1.56 5.90 -4.07
C GLU A 41 2.41 5.22 -3.02
N ILE A 42 2.09 3.97 -2.69
CA ILE A 42 2.93 3.17 -1.80
C ILE A 42 3.31 1.87 -2.49
N THR A 43 4.45 1.32 -2.05
CA THR A 43 4.90 0.01 -2.47
C THR A 43 4.87 -0.90 -1.26
N ILE A 44 4.27 -2.07 -1.42
CA ILE A 44 4.14 -3.07 -0.34
C ILE A 44 4.79 -4.35 -0.78
N VAL A 45 5.70 -4.87 0.06
CA VAL A 45 6.24 -6.21 -0.11
C VAL A 45 5.28 -7.16 0.60
N ILE A 46 4.63 -8.02 -0.17
CA ILE A 46 3.53 -8.86 0.31
C ILE A 46 4.05 -10.00 1.18
N ASP A 47 3.38 -10.22 2.32
CA ASP A 47 3.69 -11.35 3.20
C ASP A 47 3.18 -12.64 2.57
N ASN A 48 4.03 -13.65 2.51
CA ASN A 48 3.65 -14.99 2.05
C ASN A 48 2.86 -14.97 0.74
N PRO A 49 3.42 -14.37 -0.33
CA PRO A 49 2.71 -14.34 -1.60
C PRO A 49 2.48 -15.76 -2.12
N GLY A 50 1.32 -15.97 -2.72
CA GLY A 50 1.02 -17.24 -3.35
C GLY A 50 1.87 -17.46 -4.60
N PRO A 51 1.84 -18.69 -5.16
CA PRO A 51 2.69 -19.02 -6.31
C PRO A 51 2.41 -18.16 -7.55
N ASP A 52 1.20 -17.66 -7.68
CA ASP A 52 0.80 -16.83 -8.81
C ASP A 52 0.71 -15.36 -8.46
N GLU A 53 1.14 -14.97 -7.26
CA GLU A 53 1.04 -13.60 -6.80
C GLU A 53 2.38 -12.90 -6.86
N PRO A 54 2.40 -11.58 -7.12
CA PRO A 54 3.65 -10.83 -7.07
C PRO A 54 4.20 -10.75 -5.66
N THR A 55 5.50 -10.56 -5.52
CA THR A 55 6.13 -10.40 -4.21
C THR A 55 5.98 -8.98 -3.69
N GLU A 56 5.77 -8.02 -4.59
CA GLU A 56 5.52 -6.63 -4.18
C GLU A 56 4.57 -5.98 -5.19
N ILE A 57 3.81 -5.01 -4.71
CA ILE A 57 2.90 -4.24 -5.56
C ILE A 57 2.96 -2.77 -5.18
N SER A 58 2.58 -1.92 -6.13
CA SER A 58 2.43 -0.50 -5.90
C SER A 58 0.95 -0.13 -6.01
N LEU A 59 0.47 0.68 -5.09
CA LEU A 59 -0.93 1.08 -5.04
C LEU A 59 -1.03 2.59 -4.93
N PHE A 60 -1.88 3.19 -5.74
CA PHE A 60 -2.24 4.60 -5.62
C PHE A 60 -3.26 4.77 -4.49
N GLU A 61 -3.31 5.96 -3.93
CA GLU A 61 -4.25 6.26 -2.85
C GLU A 61 -5.69 5.90 -3.23
N SER A 62 -6.08 6.17 -4.46
CA SER A 62 -7.45 5.88 -4.92
C SER A 62 -7.77 4.39 -4.97
N GLU A 63 -6.75 3.55 -5.02
CA GLU A 63 -6.93 2.10 -5.02
C GLU A 63 -7.02 1.52 -3.61
N ILE A 64 -6.82 2.34 -2.60
CA ILE A 64 -6.81 1.91 -1.21
C ILE A 64 -8.10 2.33 -0.54
N ILE A 65 -8.95 1.37 -0.19
CA ILE A 65 -10.18 1.65 0.55
C ILE A 65 -9.84 1.92 2.02
N SER A 66 -8.98 1.09 2.58
CA SER A 66 -8.55 1.28 3.96
C SER A 66 -7.14 0.74 4.14
N ILE A 67 -6.43 1.29 5.12
CA ILE A 67 -5.08 0.86 5.48
C ILE A 67 -4.94 1.00 7.00
N LYS A 68 -4.27 0.02 7.61
CA LYS A 68 -4.00 0.10 9.05
C LYS A 68 -2.68 -0.60 9.36
N ALA A 69 -2.02 -0.15 10.41
CA ALA A 69 -0.82 -0.81 10.90
C ALA A 69 -1.20 -2.11 11.62
N ILE A 70 -0.43 -3.18 11.40
CA ILE A 70 -0.71 -4.49 11.99
C ILE A 70 0.41 -4.99 12.90
N SER A 71 1.50 -4.24 13.02
CA SER A 71 2.54 -4.61 13.99
C SER A 71 3.43 -3.41 14.31
#